data_b5c8fa1214d1c3a82e803942e5f2056f
#
_entry.id   b5c8fa1214d1c3a82e803942e5f2056f
#
_cell.length_a   1.000
_cell.length_b   1.000
_cell.length_c   1.000
_cell.angle_alpha   90.00
_cell.angle_beta   90.00
_cell.angle_gamma   90.00
#
_symmetry.space_group_name_H-M   'P 1'
#
loop_
_entity.id
_entity.type
_entity.pdbx_description
1 polymer ?
#
loop_
_entity_poly.entity_id
_entity_poly.type
_entity_poly.pdbx_seq_one_letter_code
_entity_poly.pdbx_strand_id
1 'polypeptide(L)'
;MVTDRKKRIPSVLFTAIAIGLAFVSLTVHYIFDPWGFYWKVSDEEAGLRMNFVKTAERFLGCKEEDGSHKMIIDLYNAHQPLAMDYEVQYTDSWCATFVSAAAISCDLTQIIPTECGCERQIELFQALGRWEESDSLIPLPGDLIYYDWNMEKKGECTGWADHVGIVVGTKWPFLKVIEGNYQDSVDYHYLLLNDVQIRGFARPDYAGFLQRNTP
;
A
#
# COMPACT_ATOMS: atom_id res chain seq x y z
N MET A 1 19.79 47.49 49.27
CA MET A 1 20.55 46.73 48.27
C MET A 1 19.96 45.33 48.21
N VAL A 2 18.97 45.11 47.36
CA VAL A 2 18.26 43.82 47.25
C VAL A 2 18.94 43.06 46.13
N THR A 3 19.62 41.99 46.43
CA THR A 3 20.27 41.10 45.45
C THR A 3 19.22 40.15 44.87
N ASP A 4 18.80 40.41 43.63
CA ASP A 4 17.95 39.55 42.81
C ASP A 4 18.70 38.27 42.47
N ARG A 5 18.47 37.16 43.21
CA ARG A 5 18.94 35.80 42.89
C ARG A 5 18.05 35.21 41.82
N LYS A 6 18.37 35.42 40.55
CA LYS A 6 17.83 34.62 39.46
C LYS A 6 18.14 33.14 39.73
N LYS A 7 17.12 32.36 40.11
CA LYS A 7 17.20 30.90 40.24
C LYS A 7 17.48 30.34 38.86
N ARG A 8 18.73 29.91 38.61
CA ARG A 8 19.06 29.12 37.41
C ARG A 8 18.38 27.76 37.53
N ILE A 9 17.49 27.45 36.60
CA ILE A 9 16.92 26.11 36.48
C ILE A 9 18.06 25.14 36.15
N PRO A 10 18.23 24.04 36.91
CA PRO A 10 19.33 23.11 36.67
C PRO A 10 19.27 22.53 35.27
N SER A 11 20.41 22.41 34.60
CA SER A 11 20.54 21.81 33.25
C SER A 11 19.92 20.40 33.17
N VAL A 12 19.98 19.66 34.27
CA VAL A 12 19.37 18.32 34.41
C VAL A 12 17.83 18.38 34.23
N LEU A 13 17.16 19.46 34.72
CA LEU A 13 15.71 19.59 34.56
C LEU A 13 15.33 19.86 33.09
N PHE A 14 16.13 20.66 32.37
CA PHE A 14 15.92 20.88 30.93
C PHE A 14 16.11 19.59 30.12
N THR A 15 17.12 18.80 30.45
CA THR A 15 17.37 17.50 29.78
C THR A 15 16.24 16.52 30.07
N ALA A 16 15.76 16.43 31.31
CA ALA A 16 14.64 15.56 31.67
C ALA A 16 13.32 15.95 30.97
N ILE A 17 13.04 17.26 30.86
CA ILE A 17 11.87 17.77 30.13
C ILE A 17 11.98 17.45 28.62
N ALA A 18 13.16 17.64 28.02
CA ALA A 18 13.40 17.34 26.61
C ALA A 18 13.22 15.86 26.30
N ILE A 19 13.73 14.97 27.17
CA ILE A 19 13.55 13.50 27.04
C ILE A 19 12.07 13.14 27.22
N GLY A 20 11.38 13.73 28.18
CA GLY A 20 9.93 13.51 28.41
C GLY A 20 9.09 13.94 27.21
N LEU A 21 9.36 15.10 26.63
CA LEU A 21 8.66 15.60 25.44
C LEU A 21 8.95 14.73 24.21
N ALA A 22 10.20 14.27 24.04
CA ALA A 22 10.56 13.36 22.97
C ALA A 22 9.85 12.00 23.11
N PHE A 23 9.73 11.49 24.35
CA PHE A 23 9.03 10.23 24.62
C PHE A 23 7.52 10.36 24.38
N VAL A 24 6.90 11.46 24.81
CA VAL A 24 5.48 11.76 24.53
C VAL A 24 5.25 11.91 23.03
N SER A 25 6.11 12.61 22.32
CA SER A 25 6.04 12.76 20.86
C SER A 25 6.13 11.42 20.15
N LEU A 26 7.09 10.56 20.54
CA LEU A 26 7.24 9.21 20.00
C LEU A 26 6.02 8.32 20.29
N THR A 27 5.44 8.44 21.50
CA THR A 27 4.26 7.65 21.89
C THR A 27 3.02 8.10 21.14
N VAL A 28 2.80 9.41 21.03
CA VAL A 28 1.69 9.99 20.25
C VAL A 28 1.84 9.57 18.78
N HIS A 29 3.03 9.71 18.23
CA HIS A 29 3.31 9.29 16.86
C HIS A 29 3.03 7.80 16.64
N TYR A 30 3.48 6.92 17.55
CA TYR A 30 3.23 5.49 17.47
C TYR A 30 1.73 5.12 17.54
N ILE A 31 0.91 5.91 18.28
CA ILE A 31 -0.54 5.69 18.39
C ILE A 31 -1.27 6.16 17.13
N PHE A 32 -0.87 7.30 16.54
CA PHE A 32 -1.57 7.91 15.41
C PHE A 32 -0.99 7.51 14.04
N ASP A 33 0.26 7.13 13.97
CA ASP A 33 0.90 6.60 12.75
C ASP A 33 1.79 5.39 13.09
N PRO A 34 1.17 4.26 13.48
CA PRO A 34 1.92 3.05 13.85
C PRO A 34 2.76 2.48 12.70
N TRP A 35 2.49 2.91 11.46
CA TRP A 35 3.17 2.44 10.26
C TRP A 35 4.23 3.43 9.74
N GLY A 36 4.41 4.60 10.37
CA GLY A 36 5.43 5.59 10.01
C GLY A 36 5.22 6.26 8.65
N PHE A 37 3.97 6.33 8.19
CA PHE A 37 3.61 6.77 6.86
C PHE A 37 3.60 8.30 6.69
N TYR A 38 2.99 9.04 7.62
CA TYR A 38 2.71 10.48 7.47
C TYR A 38 3.95 11.39 7.35
N TRP A 39 5.14 10.87 7.64
CA TRP A 39 6.38 11.64 7.54
C TRP A 39 6.98 11.73 6.13
N LYS A 40 6.41 11.01 5.16
CA LYS A 40 7.02 10.85 3.83
C LYS A 40 6.29 11.54 2.71
N VAL A 41 5.04 11.93 2.92
CA VAL A 41 4.15 12.50 1.90
C VAL A 41 3.34 13.67 2.46
N SER A 42 2.69 14.47 1.60
CA SER A 42 1.76 15.50 2.05
C SER A 42 0.49 14.90 2.65
N ASP A 43 -0.26 15.68 3.42
CA ASP A 43 -1.53 15.23 4.03
C ASP A 43 -2.57 14.87 2.96
N GLU A 44 -2.59 15.58 1.85
CA GLU A 44 -3.48 15.32 0.72
C GLU A 44 -3.11 13.98 0.03
N GLU A 45 -1.82 13.73 -0.20
CA GLU A 45 -1.36 12.46 -0.75
C GLU A 45 -1.66 11.31 0.22
N ALA A 46 -1.39 11.50 1.52
CA ALA A 46 -1.72 10.53 2.54
C ALA A 46 -3.21 10.20 2.56
N GLY A 47 -4.06 11.22 2.45
CA GLY A 47 -5.52 11.07 2.35
C GLY A 47 -5.94 10.23 1.15
N LEU A 48 -5.35 10.48 -0.02
CA LEU A 48 -5.67 9.76 -1.26
C LEU A 48 -5.23 8.30 -1.21
N ARG A 49 -4.00 8.03 -0.72
CA ARG A 49 -3.47 6.68 -0.50
C ARG A 49 -4.35 5.88 0.47
N MET A 50 -4.73 6.50 1.58
CA MET A 50 -5.61 5.86 2.57
C MET A 50 -7.03 5.66 2.07
N ASN A 51 -7.54 6.52 1.15
CA ASN A 51 -8.82 6.28 0.50
C ASN A 51 -8.79 5.02 -0.35
N PHE A 52 -7.70 4.78 -1.10
CA PHE A 52 -7.52 3.55 -1.87
C PHE A 52 -7.49 2.31 -0.95
N VAL A 53 -6.67 2.34 0.10
CA VAL A 53 -6.59 1.24 1.08
C VAL A 53 -7.96 0.96 1.71
N LYS A 54 -8.66 2.00 2.21
CA LYS A 54 -9.99 1.84 2.81
C LYS A 54 -11.05 1.35 1.82
N THR A 55 -10.91 1.70 0.55
CA THR A 55 -11.79 1.20 -0.49
C THR A 55 -11.58 -0.30 -0.72
N ALA A 56 -10.32 -0.75 -0.78
CA ALA A 56 -9.99 -2.17 -0.82
C ALA A 56 -10.50 -2.91 0.43
N GLU A 57 -10.38 -2.32 1.63
CA GLU A 57 -10.86 -2.90 2.89
C GLU A 57 -12.39 -3.11 2.94
N ARG A 58 -13.18 -2.44 2.10
CA ARG A 58 -14.64 -2.68 2.00
C ARG A 58 -14.98 -4.07 1.46
N PHE A 59 -14.06 -4.69 0.76
CA PHE A 59 -14.20 -6.05 0.22
C PHE A 59 -13.70 -7.14 1.17
N LEU A 60 -13.16 -6.79 2.35
CA LEU A 60 -12.69 -7.78 3.32
C LEU A 60 -13.75 -8.84 3.62
N GLY A 61 -13.34 -10.11 3.53
CA GLY A 61 -14.20 -11.26 3.76
C GLY A 61 -15.01 -11.69 2.54
N CYS A 62 -14.96 -10.97 1.40
CA CYS A 62 -15.46 -11.51 0.13
C CYS A 62 -14.68 -12.76 -0.24
N LYS A 63 -15.38 -13.84 -0.63
CA LYS A 63 -14.75 -15.15 -0.87
C LYS A 63 -15.50 -15.97 -1.92
N GLU A 64 -14.79 -16.93 -2.50
CA GLU A 64 -15.37 -17.83 -3.50
C GLU A 64 -16.42 -18.76 -2.89
N GLU A 65 -16.20 -19.26 -1.68
CA GLU A 65 -17.07 -20.21 -1.01
C GLU A 65 -18.55 -19.79 -0.97
N ASP A 66 -18.83 -18.51 -0.75
CA ASP A 66 -20.20 -17.96 -0.69
C ASP A 66 -20.58 -17.16 -1.94
N GLY A 67 -19.67 -17.02 -2.90
CA GLY A 67 -19.85 -16.30 -4.15
C GLY A 67 -19.76 -14.77 -4.03
N SER A 68 -19.40 -14.22 -2.88
CA SER A 68 -19.31 -12.78 -2.66
C SER A 68 -18.17 -12.12 -3.44
N HIS A 69 -17.12 -12.87 -3.84
CA HIS A 69 -16.05 -12.41 -4.73
C HIS A 69 -16.55 -11.93 -6.09
N LYS A 70 -17.72 -12.44 -6.55
CA LYS A 70 -18.30 -12.10 -7.87
C LYS A 70 -18.54 -10.61 -8.03
N MET A 71 -18.92 -9.90 -6.96
CA MET A 71 -19.12 -8.47 -7.01
C MET A 71 -17.86 -7.69 -7.40
N ILE A 72 -16.67 -8.21 -7.07
CA ILE A 72 -15.37 -7.62 -7.44
C ILE A 72 -15.14 -7.79 -8.94
N ILE A 73 -15.40 -8.98 -9.46
CA ILE A 73 -15.29 -9.33 -10.88
C ILE A 73 -16.31 -8.55 -11.71
N ASP A 74 -17.57 -8.49 -11.27
CA ASP A 74 -18.63 -7.73 -11.95
C ASP A 74 -18.29 -6.23 -12.03
N LEU A 75 -17.72 -5.67 -10.97
CA LEU A 75 -17.30 -4.27 -10.92
C LEU A 75 -16.17 -4.00 -11.93
N TYR A 76 -15.18 -4.89 -12.03
CA TYR A 76 -14.12 -4.79 -13.03
C TYR A 76 -14.68 -4.92 -14.45
N ASN A 77 -15.50 -5.94 -14.72
CA ASN A 77 -16.07 -6.20 -16.04
C ASN A 77 -17.01 -5.08 -16.52
N ALA A 78 -17.64 -4.36 -15.61
CA ALA A 78 -18.46 -3.19 -15.94
C ALA A 78 -17.64 -1.96 -16.36
N HIS A 79 -16.33 -1.93 -16.08
CA HIS A 79 -15.44 -0.82 -16.42
C HIS A 79 -14.81 -1.02 -17.80
N GLN A 80 -15.06 -0.09 -18.73
CA GLN A 80 -14.59 -0.17 -20.12
C GLN A 80 -13.50 0.86 -20.43
N PRO A 81 -12.54 0.58 -21.32
CA PRO A 81 -12.35 -0.72 -22.00
C PRO A 81 -11.75 -1.79 -21.08
N LEU A 82 -12.10 -3.05 -21.32
CA LEU A 82 -11.47 -4.17 -20.63
C LEU A 82 -10.03 -4.38 -21.13
N ALA A 83 -9.13 -4.77 -20.22
CA ALA A 83 -7.80 -5.19 -20.60
C ALA A 83 -7.88 -6.39 -21.55
N MET A 84 -7.20 -6.31 -22.70
CA MET A 84 -7.20 -7.35 -23.74
C MET A 84 -8.59 -7.73 -24.30
N ASP A 85 -9.58 -6.87 -24.13
CA ASP A 85 -11.00 -7.19 -24.46
C ASP A 85 -11.47 -8.48 -23.76
N TYR A 86 -10.88 -8.79 -22.57
CA TYR A 86 -11.15 -10.01 -21.83
C TYR A 86 -12.10 -9.77 -20.65
N GLU A 87 -13.23 -10.46 -20.68
CA GLU A 87 -14.20 -10.50 -19.57
C GLU A 87 -13.78 -11.58 -18.56
N VAL A 88 -13.38 -11.15 -17.37
CA VAL A 88 -12.90 -12.06 -16.29
C VAL A 88 -14.04 -12.97 -15.85
N GLN A 89 -13.76 -14.27 -15.78
CA GLN A 89 -14.71 -15.28 -15.35
C GLN A 89 -14.62 -15.46 -13.83
N TYR A 90 -15.68 -15.94 -13.20
CA TYR A 90 -15.73 -16.16 -11.74
C TYR A 90 -14.79 -17.28 -11.24
N THR A 91 -14.24 -18.04 -12.16
CA THR A 91 -13.27 -19.12 -11.89
C THR A 91 -11.84 -18.75 -12.20
N ASP A 92 -11.59 -17.55 -12.70
CA ASP A 92 -10.24 -17.07 -12.98
C ASP A 92 -9.57 -16.60 -11.69
N SER A 93 -8.25 -16.51 -11.69
CA SER A 93 -7.52 -15.83 -10.64
C SER A 93 -7.85 -14.33 -10.66
N TRP A 94 -8.24 -13.77 -9.52
CA TRP A 94 -8.79 -12.40 -9.45
C TRP A 94 -8.01 -11.44 -8.54
N CYS A 95 -6.73 -11.73 -8.25
CA CYS A 95 -5.89 -10.85 -7.44
C CYS A 95 -5.65 -9.47 -8.11
N ALA A 96 -5.27 -9.44 -9.39
CA ALA A 96 -5.09 -8.18 -10.13
C ALA A 96 -6.45 -7.52 -10.44
N THR A 97 -7.50 -8.30 -10.67
CA THR A 97 -8.88 -7.83 -10.81
C THR A 97 -9.35 -7.11 -9.54
N PHE A 98 -9.03 -7.62 -8.35
CA PHE A 98 -9.32 -6.98 -7.06
C PHE A 98 -8.65 -5.60 -6.93
N VAL A 99 -7.35 -5.50 -7.27
CA VAL A 99 -6.62 -4.23 -7.26
C VAL A 99 -7.28 -3.23 -8.21
N SER A 100 -7.62 -3.67 -9.41
CA SER A 100 -8.30 -2.87 -10.42
C SER A 100 -9.69 -2.41 -9.97
N ALA A 101 -10.48 -3.32 -9.38
CA ALA A 101 -11.81 -3.00 -8.85
C ALA A 101 -11.75 -1.97 -7.70
N ALA A 102 -10.75 -2.07 -6.83
CA ALA A 102 -10.51 -1.08 -5.80
C ALA A 102 -10.14 0.30 -6.38
N ALA A 103 -9.28 0.34 -7.42
CA ALA A 103 -8.91 1.57 -8.12
C ALA A 103 -10.09 2.22 -8.84
N ILE A 104 -10.92 1.42 -9.51
CA ILE A 104 -12.18 1.87 -10.15
C ILE A 104 -13.10 2.49 -9.10
N SER A 105 -13.28 1.84 -7.95
CA SER A 105 -14.20 2.28 -6.89
C SER A 105 -13.83 3.61 -6.24
N CYS A 106 -12.61 4.11 -6.43
CA CYS A 106 -12.15 5.38 -5.88
C CYS A 106 -11.54 6.33 -6.92
N ASP A 107 -11.85 6.13 -8.22
CA ASP A 107 -11.46 6.99 -9.34
C ASP A 107 -9.94 7.16 -9.50
N LEU A 108 -9.15 6.13 -9.21
CA LEU A 108 -7.69 6.15 -9.32
C LEU A 108 -7.13 5.43 -10.56
N THR A 109 -7.96 5.10 -11.53
CA THR A 109 -7.55 4.36 -12.75
C THR A 109 -6.54 5.11 -13.62
N GLN A 110 -6.42 6.43 -13.46
CA GLN A 110 -5.39 7.22 -14.15
C GLN A 110 -3.96 6.95 -13.65
N ILE A 111 -3.80 6.44 -12.42
CA ILE A 111 -2.50 6.18 -11.79
C ILE A 111 -2.32 4.71 -11.37
N ILE A 112 -3.41 3.95 -11.36
CA ILE A 112 -3.42 2.51 -11.13
C ILE A 112 -4.11 1.88 -12.35
N PRO A 113 -3.34 1.44 -13.34
CA PRO A 113 -3.91 0.85 -14.56
C PRO A 113 -4.79 -0.36 -14.25
N THR A 114 -5.97 -0.39 -14.87
CA THR A 114 -6.89 -1.53 -14.77
C THR A 114 -6.36 -2.70 -15.59
N GLU A 115 -6.15 -3.83 -14.93
CA GLU A 115 -5.65 -5.06 -15.54
C GLU A 115 -6.13 -6.26 -14.72
N CYS A 116 -6.24 -7.41 -15.34
CA CYS A 116 -6.60 -8.67 -14.69
C CYS A 116 -5.42 -9.66 -14.58
N GLY A 117 -4.26 -9.32 -15.14
CA GLY A 117 -3.03 -10.11 -15.08
C GLY A 117 -1.89 -9.37 -14.39
N CYS A 118 -1.24 -10.01 -13.41
CA CYS A 118 -0.18 -9.39 -12.60
C CYS A 118 0.99 -8.89 -13.44
N GLU A 119 1.55 -9.72 -14.31
CA GLU A 119 2.70 -9.35 -15.14
C GLU A 119 2.38 -8.21 -16.10
N ARG A 120 1.20 -8.24 -16.70
CA ARG A 120 0.74 -7.16 -17.59
C ARG A 120 0.55 -5.84 -16.85
N GLN A 121 0.08 -5.91 -15.59
CA GLN A 121 -0.03 -4.70 -14.75
C GLN A 121 1.36 -4.15 -14.42
N ILE A 122 2.37 -5.01 -14.19
CA ILE A 122 3.77 -4.61 -14.02
C ILE A 122 4.27 -3.89 -15.29
N GLU A 123 4.05 -4.45 -16.49
CA GLU A 123 4.45 -3.82 -17.75
C GLU A 123 3.86 -2.40 -17.90
N LEU A 124 2.60 -2.21 -17.51
CA LEU A 124 1.97 -0.88 -17.52
C LEU A 124 2.63 0.07 -16.51
N PHE A 125 2.97 -0.40 -15.30
CA PHE A 125 3.70 0.42 -14.34
C PHE A 125 5.14 0.71 -14.77
N GLN A 126 5.80 -0.22 -15.45
CA GLN A 126 7.12 0.02 -16.07
C GLN A 126 7.02 1.12 -17.14
N ALA A 127 6.03 1.07 -18.02
CA ALA A 127 5.79 2.10 -19.03
C ALA A 127 5.52 3.48 -18.42
N LEU A 128 4.91 3.54 -17.24
CA LEU A 128 4.68 4.76 -16.48
C LEU A 128 5.92 5.23 -15.68
N GLY A 129 7.01 4.45 -15.65
CA GLY A 129 8.18 4.71 -14.78
C GLY A 129 7.85 4.62 -13.29
N ARG A 130 6.91 3.75 -12.93
CA ARG A 130 6.37 3.59 -11.56
C ARG A 130 6.56 2.17 -10.99
N TRP A 131 7.43 1.39 -11.61
CA TRP A 131 7.83 0.05 -11.15
C TRP A 131 9.19 0.09 -10.47
N GLU A 132 9.31 -0.58 -9.34
CA GLU A 132 10.56 -0.76 -8.59
C GLU A 132 10.83 -2.25 -8.42
N GLU A 133 11.84 -2.74 -9.11
CA GLU A 133 12.27 -4.14 -9.06
C GLU A 133 13.19 -4.37 -7.86
N SER A 134 12.61 -4.56 -6.70
CA SER A 134 13.34 -4.63 -5.43
C SER A 134 12.52 -5.37 -4.38
N ASP A 135 13.16 -6.25 -3.63
CA ASP A 135 12.62 -6.87 -2.41
C ASP A 135 12.89 -6.02 -1.15
N SER A 136 13.76 -5.01 -1.25
CA SER A 136 14.27 -4.22 -0.12
C SER A 136 13.68 -2.81 -0.01
N LEU A 137 12.79 -2.43 -0.91
CA LEU A 137 12.05 -1.17 -0.81
C LEU A 137 11.18 -1.16 0.45
N ILE A 138 11.09 -0.02 1.12
CA ILE A 138 10.08 0.21 2.16
C ILE A 138 8.88 0.89 1.50
N PRO A 139 7.81 0.14 1.21
CA PRO A 139 6.64 0.69 0.52
C PRO A 139 5.80 1.56 1.45
N LEU A 140 4.97 2.40 0.86
CA LEU A 140 3.97 3.22 1.54
C LEU A 140 2.57 2.61 1.38
N PRO A 141 1.63 2.93 2.27
CA PRO A 141 0.23 2.55 2.07
C PRO A 141 -0.26 2.97 0.68
N GLY A 142 -0.98 2.08 0.01
CA GLY A 142 -1.45 2.29 -1.35
C GLY A 142 -0.44 2.00 -2.46
N ASP A 143 0.81 1.66 -2.16
CA ASP A 143 1.70 1.01 -3.13
C ASP A 143 1.21 -0.42 -3.37
N LEU A 144 1.55 -0.99 -4.53
CA LEU A 144 1.23 -2.38 -4.85
C LEU A 144 2.47 -3.24 -4.66
N ILE A 145 2.28 -4.44 -4.14
CA ILE A 145 3.32 -5.45 -3.99
C ILE A 145 3.02 -6.63 -4.89
N TYR A 146 4.03 -7.12 -5.58
CA TYR A 146 3.93 -8.28 -6.46
C TYR A 146 4.82 -9.40 -5.97
N TYR A 147 4.36 -10.62 -6.15
CA TYR A 147 5.02 -11.83 -5.68
C TYR A 147 5.36 -12.77 -6.85
N ASP A 148 6.47 -13.45 -6.69
CA ASP A 148 6.83 -14.65 -7.44
C ASP A 148 7.03 -15.80 -6.45
N TRP A 149 6.12 -16.77 -6.46
CA TRP A 149 6.15 -17.90 -5.53
C TRP A 149 7.33 -18.86 -5.78
N ASN A 150 7.99 -18.74 -6.94
CA ASN A 150 9.11 -19.59 -7.33
C ASN A 150 10.48 -18.99 -6.96
N MET A 151 10.52 -17.79 -6.42
CA MET A 151 11.76 -17.17 -6.02
C MET A 151 12.35 -17.82 -4.76
N GLU A 152 13.60 -18.29 -4.88
CA GLU A 152 14.31 -18.96 -3.80
C GLU A 152 15.41 -18.10 -3.16
N LYS A 153 15.83 -17.03 -3.83
CA LYS A 153 16.96 -16.19 -3.41
C LYS A 153 16.58 -14.72 -3.29
N LYS A 154 16.99 -14.11 -2.18
CA LYS A 154 16.89 -12.66 -1.97
C LYS A 154 17.57 -11.87 -3.09
N GLY A 155 16.91 -10.78 -3.52
CA GLY A 155 17.44 -9.86 -4.52
C GLY A 155 17.39 -10.39 -5.96
N GLU A 156 16.79 -11.53 -6.19
CA GLU A 156 16.64 -12.10 -7.54
C GLU A 156 15.65 -11.30 -8.38
N CYS A 157 14.50 -10.94 -7.83
CA CYS A 157 13.46 -10.02 -8.35
C CYS A 157 13.20 -10.11 -9.89
N THR A 158 13.41 -11.26 -10.53
CA THR A 158 13.39 -11.41 -11.99
C THR A 158 12.37 -12.42 -12.51
N GLY A 159 11.58 -13.03 -11.62
CA GLY A 159 10.61 -14.06 -11.98
C GLY A 159 9.34 -13.49 -12.61
N TRP A 160 8.40 -14.37 -12.85
CA TRP A 160 7.05 -14.03 -13.32
C TRP A 160 6.14 -13.77 -12.11
N ALA A 161 5.37 -12.69 -12.15
CA ALA A 161 4.49 -12.34 -11.03
C ALA A 161 3.25 -13.23 -10.97
N ASP A 162 3.15 -14.01 -9.90
CA ASP A 162 2.03 -14.92 -9.64
C ASP A 162 0.87 -14.22 -8.91
N HIS A 163 1.16 -13.16 -8.14
CA HIS A 163 0.18 -12.54 -7.25
C HIS A 163 0.46 -11.05 -7.04
N VAL A 164 -0.57 -10.32 -6.58
CA VAL A 164 -0.50 -8.90 -6.26
C VAL A 164 -1.38 -8.54 -5.08
N GLY A 165 -0.92 -7.60 -4.25
CA GLY A 165 -1.68 -7.03 -3.15
C GLY A 165 -1.50 -5.51 -3.03
N ILE A 166 -2.32 -4.90 -2.17
CA ILE A 166 -2.26 -3.48 -1.84
C ILE A 166 -1.62 -3.33 -0.46
N VAL A 167 -0.56 -2.56 -0.37
CA VAL A 167 0.12 -2.27 0.89
C VAL A 167 -0.81 -1.45 1.80
N VAL A 168 -1.12 -1.98 2.96
CA VAL A 168 -1.91 -1.30 4.01
C VAL A 168 -1.00 -0.49 4.91
N GLY A 169 0.18 -1.00 5.21
CA GLY A 169 1.15 -0.30 6.02
C GLY A 169 2.42 -1.09 6.26
N THR A 170 3.45 -0.36 6.69
CA THR A 170 4.77 -0.90 6.95
C THR A 170 5.20 -0.54 8.36
N LYS A 171 5.46 -1.54 9.20
CA LYS A 171 6.04 -1.40 10.53
C LYS A 171 7.19 -2.37 10.66
N TRP A 172 8.39 -1.84 10.54
CA TRP A 172 9.59 -2.67 10.54
C TRP A 172 9.60 -3.71 11.67
N PRO A 173 9.87 -5.00 11.43
CA PRO A 173 10.24 -5.58 10.12
C PRO A 173 9.04 -6.11 9.32
N PHE A 174 7.81 -5.75 9.67
CA PHE A 174 6.58 -6.31 9.11
C PHE A 174 5.93 -5.40 8.07
N LEU A 175 5.34 -6.03 7.09
CA LEU A 175 4.49 -5.47 6.07
C LEU A 175 3.08 -6.05 6.23
N LYS A 176 2.06 -5.19 6.19
CA LYS A 176 0.65 -5.58 6.12
C LYS A 176 0.12 -5.27 4.74
N VAL A 177 -0.44 -6.26 4.10
CA VAL A 177 -1.02 -6.19 2.74
C VAL A 177 -2.46 -6.65 2.78
N ILE A 178 -3.33 -6.09 1.94
CA ILE A 178 -4.65 -6.62 1.64
C ILE A 178 -4.64 -7.19 0.24
N GLU A 179 -5.12 -8.41 0.08
CA GLU A 179 -5.02 -9.19 -1.15
C GLU A 179 -6.36 -9.78 -1.53
N GLY A 180 -6.68 -9.74 -2.82
CA GLY A 180 -7.78 -10.51 -3.39
C GLY A 180 -7.29 -11.87 -3.84
N ASN A 181 -8.17 -12.88 -3.82
CA ASN A 181 -7.84 -14.26 -4.15
C ASN A 181 -6.70 -14.86 -3.30
N TYR A 182 -6.49 -14.31 -2.10
CA TYR A 182 -5.61 -14.89 -1.10
C TYR A 182 -6.37 -15.98 -0.35
N GLN A 183 -6.01 -17.24 -0.60
CA GLN A 183 -6.79 -18.39 -0.12
C GLN A 183 -8.29 -18.27 -0.49
N ASP A 184 -8.56 -17.96 -1.77
CA ASP A 184 -9.89 -17.79 -2.35
C ASP A 184 -10.75 -16.67 -1.67
N SER A 185 -10.11 -15.68 -1.04
CA SER A 185 -10.79 -14.61 -0.33
C SER A 185 -10.08 -13.26 -0.45
N VAL A 186 -10.73 -12.19 0.02
CA VAL A 186 -10.08 -10.93 0.35
C VAL A 186 -9.69 -10.96 1.81
N ASP A 187 -8.40 -10.98 2.08
CA ASP A 187 -7.89 -11.01 3.45
C ASP A 187 -6.57 -10.23 3.60
N TYR A 188 -6.13 -10.09 4.83
CA TYR A 188 -4.83 -9.53 5.15
C TYR A 188 -3.74 -10.58 5.13
N HIS A 189 -2.66 -10.26 4.45
CA HIS A 189 -1.41 -10.99 4.51
C HIS A 189 -0.36 -10.19 5.29
N TYR A 190 0.38 -10.87 6.18
CA TYR A 190 1.46 -10.29 6.96
C TYR A 190 2.76 -11.00 6.62
N LEU A 191 3.75 -10.25 6.15
CA LEU A 191 5.05 -10.78 5.77
C LEU A 191 6.18 -9.91 6.31
N LEU A 192 7.40 -10.41 6.22
CA LEU A 192 8.59 -9.61 6.55
C LEU A 192 8.94 -8.70 5.37
N LEU A 193 9.42 -7.51 5.68
CA LEU A 193 10.18 -6.72 4.71
C LEU A 193 11.36 -7.56 4.21
N ASN A 194 11.68 -7.49 2.95
CA ASN A 194 12.68 -8.33 2.27
C ASN A 194 12.31 -9.83 2.26
N ASP A 195 11.03 -10.18 2.24
CA ASP A 195 10.64 -11.56 1.97
C ASP A 195 11.15 -11.98 0.59
N VAL A 196 11.64 -13.22 0.51
CA VAL A 196 12.25 -13.75 -0.73
C VAL A 196 11.26 -13.79 -1.89
N GLN A 197 9.97 -13.91 -1.62
CA GLN A 197 8.92 -13.98 -2.63
C GLN A 197 8.48 -12.61 -3.18
N ILE A 198 9.02 -11.51 -2.64
CA ILE A 198 8.72 -10.18 -3.16
C ILE A 198 9.42 -9.98 -4.51
N ARG A 199 8.63 -9.93 -5.58
CA ARG A 199 9.07 -9.64 -6.95
C ARG A 199 9.39 -8.15 -7.13
N GLY A 200 8.65 -7.28 -6.51
CA GLY A 200 8.82 -5.83 -6.57
C GLY A 200 7.56 -5.06 -6.21
N PHE A 201 7.64 -3.74 -6.43
CA PHE A 201 6.57 -2.82 -6.05
C PHE A 201 6.19 -1.88 -7.20
N ALA A 202 4.89 -1.65 -7.37
CA ALA A 202 4.42 -0.52 -8.16
C ALA A 202 4.06 0.65 -7.22
N ARG A 203 4.44 1.86 -7.65
CA ARG A 203 4.31 3.10 -6.85
C ARG A 203 3.46 4.12 -7.61
N PRO A 204 2.12 4.06 -7.53
CA PRO A 204 1.23 4.96 -8.24
C PRO A 204 1.54 6.44 -7.98
N ASP A 205 1.38 7.30 -8.99
CA ASP A 205 1.76 8.71 -8.95
C ASP A 205 0.69 9.58 -8.26
N TYR A 206 0.44 9.33 -6.96
CA TYR A 206 -0.55 10.07 -6.18
C TYR A 206 -0.27 11.58 -6.16
N ALA A 207 1.00 11.99 -5.97
CA ALA A 207 1.38 13.41 -5.95
C ALA A 207 1.12 14.08 -7.30
N GLY A 208 1.50 13.45 -8.40
CA GLY A 208 1.22 13.95 -9.75
C GLY A 208 -0.27 13.94 -10.07
N PHE A 209 -1.04 12.97 -9.58
CA PHE A 209 -2.50 12.95 -9.72
C PHE A 209 -3.14 14.17 -9.05
N LEU A 210 -2.75 14.50 -7.82
CA LEU A 210 -3.22 15.68 -7.12
C LEU A 210 -2.91 16.97 -7.89
N GLN A 211 -1.67 17.11 -8.38
CA GLN A 211 -1.26 18.30 -9.15
C GLN A 211 -2.08 18.49 -10.42
N ARG A 212 -2.46 17.41 -11.10
CA ARG A 212 -3.26 17.45 -12.33
C ARG A 212 -4.76 17.72 -12.07
N ASN A 213 -5.27 17.40 -10.89
CA ASN A 213 -6.69 17.47 -10.55
C ASN A 213 -7.03 18.54 -9.50
N THR A 214 -6.04 19.30 -9.02
CA THR A 214 -6.28 20.49 -8.17
C THR A 214 -6.40 21.71 -9.08
N PRO A 215 -7.48 22.51 -8.97
CA PRO A 215 -7.73 23.69 -9.80
C PRO A 215 -6.73 24.82 -9.60
#